data_a65bae8b7c9b1efa2546ccb5e17f4e0d
#
_entry.id   a65bae8b7c9b1efa2546ccb5e17f4e0d
#
_cell.length_a   1.000
_cell.length_b   1.000
_cell.length_c   1.000
_cell.angle_alpha   90.00
_cell.angle_beta   90.00
_cell.angle_gamma   90.00
#
_symmetry.space_group_name_H-M   'P 1'
#
loop_
_entity.id
_entity.type
_entity.pdbx_description
1 polymer ?
#
loop_
_entity_poly.entity_id
_entity_poly.type
_entity_poly.pdbx_seq_one_letter_code
_entity_poly.pdbx_strand_id
1 'polypeptide(L)'
;MGMSVIVAAAQESDAEQIFRLQYLCFQSEAERYGNYRIEALVESLDSVRASVGRDCVFVARLGDEVVGAVTGTVGEDGTARIGKLCVHPRLQRHGLGARLLLAVERALTTERGASLLRLHTGHRSDLNLRLYRRAGYAAVGDTTVDGVQQIVLEKTAPTGQEYAASA
;
A
#
# COMPACT_ATOMS: atom_id res chain seq x y z
N MET A 1 19.07 -22.22 -3.62
CA MET A 1 18.27 -21.25 -4.37
C MET A 1 17.20 -20.68 -3.47
N GLY A 2 17.07 -19.38 -3.44
CA GLY A 2 16.02 -18.72 -2.68
C GLY A 2 14.65 -18.92 -3.30
N MET A 3 13.59 -18.88 -2.49
CA MET A 3 12.23 -18.88 -2.99
C MET A 3 11.91 -17.52 -3.61
N SER A 4 11.19 -17.55 -4.73
CA SER A 4 10.74 -16.32 -5.38
C SER A 4 9.53 -15.74 -4.66
N VAL A 5 9.47 -14.42 -4.54
CA VAL A 5 8.29 -13.73 -4.03
C VAL A 5 7.35 -13.44 -5.20
N ILE A 6 6.08 -13.80 -5.03
CA ILE A 6 5.03 -13.59 -6.03
C ILE A 6 4.11 -12.49 -5.53
N VAL A 7 3.85 -11.50 -6.39
CA VAL A 7 2.88 -10.44 -6.12
C VAL A 7 1.60 -10.74 -6.91
N ALA A 8 0.48 -10.79 -6.22
CA ALA A 8 -0.81 -11.16 -6.81
C ALA A 8 -1.97 -10.48 -6.07
N ALA A 9 -3.13 -10.45 -6.70
CA ALA A 9 -4.35 -9.98 -6.05
C ALA A 9 -4.67 -10.86 -4.84
N ALA A 10 -5.05 -10.23 -3.75
CA ALA A 10 -5.38 -10.92 -2.51
C ALA A 10 -6.68 -11.73 -2.69
N GLN A 11 -6.72 -12.88 -2.06
CA GLN A 11 -7.91 -13.72 -1.95
C GLN A 11 -8.48 -13.57 -0.53
N GLU A 12 -9.75 -13.89 -0.36
CA GLU A 12 -10.41 -13.80 0.95
C GLU A 12 -9.67 -14.64 2.01
N SER A 13 -9.12 -15.78 1.62
CA SER A 13 -8.31 -16.63 2.49
C SER A 13 -7.02 -15.94 3.00
N ASP A 14 -6.61 -14.85 2.38
CA ASP A 14 -5.42 -14.09 2.80
C ASP A 14 -5.69 -13.10 3.92
N ALA A 15 -6.96 -12.81 4.20
CA ALA A 15 -7.34 -11.69 5.09
C ALA A 15 -6.70 -11.82 6.48
N GLU A 16 -6.66 -13.01 7.04
CA GLU A 16 -6.08 -13.21 8.37
C GLU A 16 -4.57 -12.93 8.39
N GLN A 17 -3.85 -13.39 7.37
CA GLN A 17 -2.42 -13.10 7.26
C GLN A 17 -2.16 -11.62 7.02
N ILE A 18 -2.98 -10.95 6.20
CA ILE A 18 -2.89 -9.50 5.98
C ILE A 18 -3.09 -8.77 7.29
N PHE A 19 -4.11 -9.12 8.05
CA PHE A 19 -4.42 -8.53 9.34
C PHE A 19 -3.23 -8.62 10.30
N ARG A 20 -2.64 -9.80 10.43
CA ARG A 20 -1.47 -10.01 11.28
C ARG A 20 -0.25 -9.23 10.80
N LEU A 21 -0.03 -9.20 9.50
CA LEU A 21 1.10 -8.50 8.89
C LEU A 21 0.98 -6.99 9.12
N GLN A 22 -0.21 -6.41 8.94
CA GLN A 22 -0.46 -4.99 9.22
C GLN A 22 -0.12 -4.66 10.67
N TYR A 23 -0.61 -5.47 11.59
CA TYR A 23 -0.35 -5.27 13.00
C TYR A 23 1.16 -5.27 13.30
N LEU A 24 1.89 -6.23 12.73
CA LEU A 24 3.34 -6.31 12.90
C LEU A 24 4.06 -5.11 12.29
N CYS A 25 3.76 -4.78 11.05
CA CYS A 25 4.50 -3.77 10.29
C CYS A 25 4.27 -2.35 10.80
N PHE A 26 3.05 -2.03 11.22
CA PHE A 26 2.72 -0.67 11.64
C PHE A 26 3.02 -0.37 13.11
N GLN A 27 3.56 -1.33 13.84
CA GLN A 27 4.06 -1.08 15.21
C GLN A 27 5.17 -0.03 15.24
N SER A 28 6.10 -0.10 14.29
CA SER A 28 7.21 0.87 14.20
C SER A 28 6.71 2.27 13.85
N GLU A 29 5.69 2.39 13.02
CA GLU A 29 5.06 3.68 12.72
C GLU A 29 4.37 4.24 13.98
N ALA A 30 3.62 3.41 14.68
CA ALA A 30 2.97 3.80 15.92
C ALA A 30 3.98 4.29 16.95
N GLU A 31 5.10 3.60 17.10
CA GLU A 31 6.18 4.00 18.01
C GLU A 31 6.80 5.33 17.58
N ARG A 32 7.08 5.49 16.28
CA ARG A 32 7.70 6.70 15.75
C ARG A 32 6.87 7.95 16.02
N TYR A 33 5.55 7.85 15.93
CA TYR A 33 4.63 8.98 16.13
C TYR A 33 3.96 8.98 17.50
N GLY A 34 4.28 8.03 18.36
CA GLY A 34 3.67 7.93 19.67
C GLY A 34 2.15 7.71 19.63
N ASN A 35 1.64 7.05 18.60
CA ASN A 35 0.21 6.89 18.39
C ASN A 35 -0.11 5.46 17.97
N TYR A 36 -0.73 4.69 18.87
CA TYR A 36 -1.13 3.30 18.65
C TYR A 36 -2.59 3.16 18.20
N ARG A 37 -3.25 4.27 17.87
CA ARG A 37 -4.63 4.29 17.38
C ARG A 37 -4.72 4.50 15.86
N ILE A 38 -3.61 4.38 15.15
CA ILE A 38 -3.61 4.47 13.69
C ILE A 38 -4.45 3.33 13.10
N GLU A 39 -5.10 3.61 11.98
CA GLU A 39 -6.07 2.71 11.37
C GLU A 39 -5.53 1.27 11.20
N ALA A 40 -4.31 1.14 10.71
CA ALA A 40 -3.71 -0.17 10.45
C ALA A 40 -3.56 -1.04 11.71
N LEU A 41 -3.51 -0.45 12.91
CA LEU A 41 -3.42 -1.19 14.17
C LEU A 41 -4.78 -1.47 14.81
N VAL A 42 -5.79 -0.64 14.54
CA VAL A 42 -7.11 -0.76 15.19
C VAL A 42 -8.15 -1.39 14.28
N GLU A 43 -7.85 -1.56 13.00
CA GLU A 43 -8.74 -2.21 12.05
C GLU A 43 -9.03 -3.66 12.46
N SER A 44 -10.29 -4.07 12.38
CA SER A 44 -10.69 -5.45 12.71
C SER A 44 -10.39 -6.41 11.56
N LEU A 45 -10.33 -7.70 11.87
CA LEU A 45 -10.20 -8.74 10.85
C LEU A 45 -11.38 -8.72 9.88
N ASP A 46 -12.59 -8.46 10.36
CA ASP A 46 -13.77 -8.38 9.50
C ASP A 46 -13.67 -7.20 8.52
N SER A 47 -13.10 -6.07 8.95
CA SER A 47 -12.85 -4.92 8.08
C SER A 47 -11.84 -5.27 6.99
N VAL A 48 -10.76 -5.96 7.33
CA VAL A 48 -9.76 -6.43 6.35
C VAL A 48 -10.40 -7.37 5.35
N ARG A 49 -11.21 -8.31 5.82
CA ARG A 49 -11.93 -9.27 4.98
C ARG A 49 -12.86 -8.57 3.97
N ALA A 50 -13.61 -7.58 4.46
CA ALA A 50 -14.49 -6.78 3.60
C ALA A 50 -13.70 -6.00 2.54
N SER A 51 -12.55 -5.45 2.92
CA SER A 51 -11.68 -4.71 2.01
C SER A 51 -11.16 -5.60 0.87
N VAL A 52 -10.74 -6.83 1.19
CA VAL A 52 -10.28 -7.78 0.17
C VAL A 52 -11.35 -8.06 -0.89
N GLY A 53 -12.62 -8.14 -0.48
CA GLY A 53 -13.72 -8.38 -1.41
C GLY A 53 -14.17 -7.16 -2.21
N ARG A 54 -13.91 -5.95 -1.71
CA ARG A 54 -14.42 -4.69 -2.26
C ARG A 54 -13.37 -3.87 -2.99
N ASP A 55 -12.17 -3.77 -2.42
CA ASP A 55 -11.12 -2.87 -2.86
C ASP A 55 -10.07 -3.60 -3.70
N CYS A 56 -9.10 -2.85 -4.24
CA CYS A 56 -7.92 -3.44 -4.87
C CYS A 56 -6.90 -3.76 -3.80
N VAL A 57 -6.76 -5.03 -3.44
CA VAL A 57 -5.80 -5.48 -2.44
C VAL A 57 -4.82 -6.45 -3.10
N PHE A 58 -3.53 -6.19 -2.94
CA PHE A 58 -2.47 -7.05 -3.45
C PHE A 58 -1.60 -7.54 -2.31
N VAL A 59 -1.08 -8.76 -2.47
CA VAL A 59 -0.17 -9.36 -1.50
C VAL A 59 1.11 -9.80 -2.20
N ALA A 60 2.20 -9.82 -1.43
CA ALA A 60 3.43 -10.49 -1.79
C ALA A 60 3.51 -11.78 -0.99
N ARG A 61 3.74 -12.90 -1.67
CA ARG A 61 3.84 -14.22 -1.02
C ARG A 61 5.24 -14.79 -1.18
N LEU A 62 5.72 -15.34 -0.10
CA LEU A 62 6.93 -16.18 -0.10
C LEU A 62 6.48 -17.58 0.33
N GLY A 63 6.36 -18.50 -0.63
CA GLY A 63 5.69 -19.77 -0.38
C GLY A 63 4.21 -19.52 -0.01
N ASP A 64 3.77 -20.04 1.11
CA ASP A 64 2.40 -19.86 1.60
C ASP A 64 2.25 -18.66 2.55
N GLU A 65 3.32 -17.94 2.81
CA GLU A 65 3.31 -16.81 3.74
C GLU A 65 3.11 -15.48 3.03
N VAL A 66 2.15 -14.67 3.50
CA VAL A 66 1.99 -13.30 3.05
C VAL A 66 3.04 -12.43 3.75
N VAL A 67 3.92 -11.84 2.96
CA VAL A 67 5.05 -11.04 3.45
C VAL A 67 4.96 -9.57 3.08
N GLY A 68 3.94 -9.20 2.34
CA GLY A 68 3.66 -7.80 1.99
C GLY A 68 2.22 -7.64 1.59
N ALA A 69 1.70 -6.41 1.69
CA ALA A 69 0.33 -6.09 1.30
C ALA A 69 0.20 -4.61 0.97
N VAL A 70 -0.83 -4.29 0.20
CA VAL A 70 -1.19 -2.91 -0.15
C VAL A 70 -2.67 -2.87 -0.51
N THR A 71 -3.34 -1.76 -0.21
CA THR A 71 -4.77 -1.57 -0.50
C THR A 71 -4.96 -0.30 -1.31
N GLY A 72 -5.84 -0.34 -2.30
CA GLY A 72 -6.22 0.82 -3.09
C GLY A 72 -7.73 0.89 -3.29
N THR A 73 -8.26 2.12 -3.27
CA THR A 73 -9.67 2.41 -3.52
C THR A 73 -9.77 3.55 -4.53
N VAL A 74 -10.91 3.66 -5.23
CA VAL A 74 -11.17 4.78 -6.15
C VAL A 74 -12.45 5.48 -5.74
N GLY A 75 -12.37 6.80 -5.59
CA GLY A 75 -13.54 7.65 -5.34
C GLY A 75 -14.28 7.99 -6.63
N GLU A 76 -15.45 8.61 -6.48
CA GLU A 76 -16.32 9.00 -7.61
C GLU A 76 -15.65 9.99 -8.56
N ASP A 77 -14.71 10.79 -8.07
CA ASP A 77 -13.97 11.78 -8.86
C ASP A 77 -12.81 11.18 -9.67
N GLY A 78 -12.63 9.87 -9.62
CA GLY A 78 -11.53 9.20 -10.30
C GLY A 78 -10.20 9.26 -9.57
N THR A 79 -10.16 9.78 -8.35
CA THR A 79 -8.95 9.79 -7.53
C THR A 79 -8.84 8.49 -6.75
N ALA A 80 -7.76 7.77 -6.98
CA ALA A 80 -7.44 6.57 -6.21
C ALA A 80 -6.69 6.94 -4.94
N ARG A 81 -6.97 6.20 -3.88
CA ARG A 81 -6.23 6.28 -2.62
C ARG A 81 -5.52 4.96 -2.39
N ILE A 82 -4.20 5.05 -2.19
CA ILE A 82 -3.37 3.89 -1.91
C ILE A 82 -2.92 3.97 -0.46
N GLY A 83 -3.05 2.89 0.27
CA GLY A 83 -2.68 2.87 1.69
C GLY A 83 -2.33 1.49 2.18
N LYS A 84 -1.94 1.44 3.44
CA LYS A 84 -1.59 0.20 4.16
C LYS A 84 -0.52 -0.61 3.44
N LEU A 85 0.39 0.07 2.74
CA LEU A 85 1.54 -0.58 2.12
C LEU A 85 2.49 -1.03 3.24
N CYS A 86 2.75 -2.32 3.29
CA CYS A 86 3.65 -2.88 4.29
C CYS A 86 4.39 -4.07 3.74
N VAL A 87 5.62 -4.25 4.22
CA VAL A 87 6.49 -5.38 3.89
C VAL A 87 7.08 -5.90 5.19
N HIS A 88 7.04 -7.21 5.37
CA HIS A 88 7.59 -7.87 6.55
C HIS A 88 9.01 -7.35 6.85
N PRO A 89 9.34 -7.01 8.10
CA PRO A 89 10.65 -6.40 8.43
C PRO A 89 11.86 -7.17 7.91
N ARG A 90 11.78 -8.50 7.87
CA ARG A 90 12.88 -9.34 7.37
C ARG A 90 13.08 -9.26 5.86
N LEU A 91 12.08 -8.75 5.13
CA LEU A 91 12.10 -8.73 3.66
C LEU A 91 12.09 -7.31 3.09
N GLN A 92 12.30 -6.30 3.92
CA GLN A 92 12.48 -4.93 3.46
C GLN A 92 13.78 -4.80 2.68
N ARG A 93 13.86 -3.79 1.80
CA ARG A 93 15.02 -3.49 0.94
C ARG A 93 15.26 -4.51 -0.18
N HIS A 94 14.24 -5.32 -0.52
CA HIS A 94 14.28 -6.24 -1.66
C HIS A 94 13.37 -5.79 -2.81
N GLY A 95 12.92 -4.53 -2.80
CA GLY A 95 12.08 -3.99 -3.86
C GLY A 95 10.61 -4.44 -3.81
N LEU A 96 10.17 -5.11 -2.76
CA LEU A 96 8.79 -5.60 -2.65
C LEU A 96 7.77 -4.48 -2.56
N GLY A 97 8.09 -3.41 -1.83
CA GLY A 97 7.21 -2.24 -1.73
C GLY A 97 6.93 -1.63 -3.09
N ALA A 98 7.96 -1.47 -3.92
CA ALA A 98 7.82 -0.94 -5.28
C ALA A 98 6.98 -1.87 -6.16
N ARG A 99 7.16 -3.18 -6.05
CA ARG A 99 6.40 -4.17 -6.81
C ARG A 99 4.91 -4.17 -6.43
N LEU A 100 4.62 -4.10 -5.13
CA LEU A 100 3.25 -4.00 -4.62
C LEU A 100 2.59 -2.71 -5.09
N LEU A 101 3.30 -1.60 -4.99
CA LEU A 101 2.80 -0.30 -5.42
C LEU A 101 2.46 -0.31 -6.92
N LEU A 102 3.34 -0.84 -7.75
CA LEU A 102 3.09 -0.95 -9.18
C LEU A 102 1.87 -1.83 -9.49
N ALA A 103 1.72 -2.94 -8.79
CA ALA A 103 0.59 -3.86 -8.99
C ALA A 103 -0.74 -3.18 -8.67
N VAL A 104 -0.83 -2.48 -7.53
CA VAL A 104 -2.08 -1.80 -7.16
C VAL A 104 -2.36 -0.61 -8.06
N GLU A 105 -1.33 0.13 -8.51
CA GLU A 105 -1.49 1.22 -9.46
C GLU A 105 -2.11 0.73 -10.78
N ARG A 106 -1.60 -0.38 -11.31
CA ARG A 106 -2.14 -0.98 -12.53
C ARG A 106 -3.61 -1.35 -12.40
N ALA A 107 -3.97 -2.02 -11.32
CA ALA A 107 -5.35 -2.42 -11.08
C ALA A 107 -6.27 -1.21 -10.92
N LEU A 108 -5.86 -0.20 -10.16
CA LEU A 108 -6.63 1.02 -9.97
C LEU A 108 -6.86 1.76 -11.28
N THR A 109 -5.86 1.81 -12.13
CA THR A 109 -5.90 2.52 -13.42
C THR A 109 -6.68 1.73 -14.47
N THR A 110 -6.34 0.45 -14.68
CA THR A 110 -6.89 -0.33 -15.79
C THR A 110 -8.24 -0.96 -15.46
N GLU A 111 -8.48 -1.34 -14.22
CA GLU A 111 -9.72 -2.01 -13.81
C GLU A 111 -10.74 -1.08 -13.18
N ARG A 112 -10.29 -0.02 -12.51
CA ARG A 112 -11.16 0.90 -11.76
C ARG A 112 -11.20 2.31 -12.36
N GLY A 113 -10.44 2.59 -13.41
CA GLY A 113 -10.50 3.85 -14.14
C GLY A 113 -9.93 5.05 -13.40
N ALA A 114 -9.01 4.85 -12.47
CA ALA A 114 -8.38 5.95 -11.76
C ALA A 114 -7.62 6.87 -12.72
N SER A 115 -7.75 8.17 -12.54
CA SER A 115 -7.02 9.19 -13.31
C SER A 115 -5.91 9.83 -12.48
N LEU A 116 -6.04 9.82 -11.15
CA LEU A 116 -5.08 10.38 -10.22
C LEU A 116 -4.83 9.37 -9.10
N LEU A 117 -3.57 9.17 -8.74
CA LEU A 117 -3.17 8.30 -7.65
C LEU A 117 -2.69 9.16 -6.49
N ARG A 118 -3.25 8.94 -5.32
CA ARG A 118 -2.92 9.70 -4.11
C ARG A 118 -2.57 8.74 -2.98
N LEU A 119 -1.55 9.11 -2.24
CA LEU A 119 -1.21 8.44 -0.99
C LEU A 119 -0.69 9.47 0.00
N HIS A 120 -0.64 9.09 1.26
CA HIS A 120 -0.03 9.92 2.28
C HIS A 120 0.78 9.06 3.23
N THR A 121 1.80 9.68 3.80
CA THR A 121 2.69 9.01 4.74
C THR A 121 3.10 10.01 5.81
N GLY A 122 3.47 9.50 6.99
CA GLY A 122 3.93 10.36 8.07
C GLY A 122 5.11 11.20 7.65
N HIS A 123 5.16 12.44 8.12
CA HIS A 123 6.18 13.41 7.72
C HIS A 123 7.62 12.99 8.10
N ARG A 124 7.76 12.00 8.98
CA ARG A 124 9.07 11.46 9.40
C ARG A 124 9.36 10.07 8.85
N SER A 125 8.54 9.58 7.93
CA SER A 125 8.67 8.24 7.33
C SER A 125 9.56 8.31 6.09
N ASP A 126 10.85 8.54 6.30
CA ASP A 126 11.82 8.82 5.22
C ASP A 126 11.92 7.73 4.17
N LEU A 127 11.87 6.46 4.59
CA LEU A 127 11.95 5.32 3.65
C LEU A 127 10.74 5.31 2.72
N ASN A 128 9.55 5.56 3.25
CA ASN A 128 8.34 5.63 2.45
C ASN A 128 8.37 6.82 1.49
N LEU A 129 8.83 7.97 1.96
CA LEU A 129 8.96 9.17 1.12
C LEU A 129 9.88 8.91 -0.08
N ARG A 130 11.01 8.23 0.14
CA ARG A 130 11.95 7.87 -0.94
C ARG A 130 11.28 6.90 -1.92
N LEU A 131 10.61 5.88 -1.41
CA LEU A 131 9.91 4.89 -2.24
C LEU A 131 8.90 5.59 -3.16
N TYR A 132 8.06 6.45 -2.60
CA TYR A 132 7.02 7.12 -3.36
C TYR A 132 7.58 8.10 -4.39
N ARG A 133 8.61 8.86 -4.03
CA ARG A 133 9.26 9.78 -4.97
C ARG A 133 9.90 9.02 -6.14
N ARG A 134 10.55 7.89 -5.88
CA ARG A 134 11.10 7.03 -6.94
C ARG A 134 10.02 6.48 -7.84
N ALA A 135 8.83 6.24 -7.31
CA ALA A 135 7.69 5.76 -8.09
C ALA A 135 6.98 6.87 -8.88
N GLY A 136 7.44 8.12 -8.77
CA GLY A 136 6.91 9.24 -9.55
C GLY A 136 5.93 10.13 -8.80
N TYR A 137 5.75 9.94 -7.50
CA TYR A 137 4.86 10.77 -6.70
C TYR A 137 5.54 12.08 -6.30
N ALA A 138 4.77 13.16 -6.28
CA ALA A 138 5.21 14.47 -5.82
C ALA A 138 4.36 14.93 -4.65
N ALA A 139 4.98 15.59 -3.68
CA ALA A 139 4.27 16.16 -2.54
C ALA A 139 3.40 17.33 -2.99
N VAL A 140 2.13 17.31 -2.58
CA VAL A 140 1.17 18.35 -2.95
C VAL A 140 0.57 19.07 -1.75
N GLY A 141 0.80 18.57 -0.53
CA GLY A 141 0.30 19.22 0.68
C GLY A 141 0.52 18.39 1.92
N ASP A 142 -0.08 18.85 2.99
CA ASP A 142 -0.03 18.21 4.31
C ASP A 142 -1.46 17.94 4.79
N THR A 143 -1.59 16.97 5.67
CA THR A 143 -2.84 16.68 6.36
C THR A 143 -2.54 16.09 7.73
N THR A 144 -3.54 16.02 8.59
CA THR A 144 -3.43 15.32 9.87
C THR A 144 -4.43 14.17 9.87
N VAL A 145 -3.92 12.96 10.11
CA VAL A 145 -4.75 11.75 10.18
C VAL A 145 -4.44 11.06 11.50
N ASP A 146 -5.48 10.81 12.30
CA ASP A 146 -5.35 10.17 13.61
C ASP A 146 -4.31 10.87 14.52
N GLY A 147 -4.22 12.22 14.43
CA GLY A 147 -3.28 13.02 15.20
C GLY A 147 -1.85 13.02 14.67
N VAL A 148 -1.59 12.35 13.56
CA VAL A 148 -0.25 12.30 12.93
C VAL A 148 -0.21 13.23 11.74
N GLN A 149 0.80 14.12 11.70
CA GLN A 149 1.02 14.98 10.54
C GLN A 149 1.55 14.14 9.39
N GLN A 150 0.90 14.23 8.24
CA GLN A 150 1.25 13.44 7.05
C GLN A 150 1.47 14.33 5.84
N ILE A 151 2.33 13.87 4.95
CA ILE A 151 2.55 14.48 3.63
C ILE A 151 1.64 13.78 2.65
N VAL A 152 0.92 14.55 1.84
CA VAL A 152 0.08 14.04 0.75
C VAL A 152 0.89 14.08 -0.53
N LEU A 153 0.95 12.95 -1.23
CA LEU A 153 1.67 12.82 -2.49
C LEU A 153 0.71 12.35 -3.58
N GLU A 154 0.94 12.83 -4.79
CA GLU A 154 0.10 12.49 -5.93
C GLU A 154 0.93 12.19 -7.16
N LYS A 155 0.32 11.41 -8.05
CA LYS A 155 0.88 11.04 -9.35
C LYS A 155 -0.30 10.87 -10.31
N THR A 156 -0.20 11.46 -11.50
CA THR A 156 -1.18 11.19 -12.56
C THR A 156 -1.08 9.70 -12.91
N ALA A 157 -2.22 9.04 -13.05
CA ALA A 157 -2.23 7.62 -13.36
C ALA A 157 -1.57 7.39 -14.73
N PRO A 158 -0.57 6.50 -14.82
CA PRO A 158 0.05 6.16 -16.11
C PRO A 158 -0.97 5.53 -17.06
N THR A 159 -0.77 5.73 -18.37
CA THR A 159 -1.62 5.05 -19.36
C THR A 159 -1.26 3.56 -19.43
N GLY A 160 -2.17 2.76 -19.97
CA GLY A 160 -1.89 1.34 -20.19
C GLY A 160 -0.64 1.12 -21.03
N GLN A 161 -0.37 2.04 -21.98
CA GLN A 161 0.82 1.99 -22.82
C GLN A 161 2.11 2.25 -22.02
N GLU A 162 2.07 3.16 -21.06
CA GLU A 162 3.21 3.43 -20.17
C GLU A 162 3.53 2.22 -19.29
N TYR A 163 2.51 1.53 -18.80
CA TYR A 163 2.74 0.30 -18.03
C TYR A 163 3.35 -0.79 -18.91
N ALA A 164 2.91 -0.92 -20.15
CA ALA A 164 3.47 -1.91 -21.08
C ALA A 164 4.95 -1.64 -21.35
N ALA A 165 5.35 -0.38 -21.45
CA ALA A 165 6.75 0.02 -21.66
C ALA A 165 7.63 -0.25 -20.45
N SER A 166 7.04 -0.32 -19.25
CA SER A 166 7.75 -0.56 -18.00
C SER A 166 7.89 -2.04 -17.64
N ALA A 167 7.21 -2.89 -18.37
CA ALA A 167 7.15 -4.34 -18.09
C ALA A 167 8.45 -5.07 -18.50
#